data_ce2b9cbccb0545f89fed8e97651845ae
#
_entry.id   ce2b9cbccb0545f89fed8e97651845ae
#
_cell.length_a   1.000
_cell.length_b   1.000
_cell.length_c   1.000
_cell.angle_alpha   90.00
_cell.angle_beta   90.00
_cell.angle_gamma   90.00
#
_symmetry.space_group_name_H-M   'P 1'
#
loop_
_entity.id
_entity.type
_entity.pdbx_description
1 polymer ?
#
loop_
_entity_poly.entity_id
_entity_poly.type
_entity_poly.pdbx_seq_one_letter_code
_entity_poly.pdbx_strand_id
1 'polypeptide(L)'
;GAGARYAQTLLPTIELPLFLTHLKQQAAQGNTRYERNIVQAAEGLYKRKAYAQLYALMWQEKKFRQQLLDGLLITPSHPRYAQWKEARDAFAPQEPRSRFTERWSMSYEPGAGWQPLQAFTSIFLHDNTGHLLGNMAFLFLFGFTLELALGAFTYLAFYVVGGIGASLFALMFYAG
;
A
#
# COMPACT_ATOMS: atom_id res chain seq x y z
N GLY A 1 -10.15 10.02 24.12
CA GLY A 1 -10.87 10.41 22.92
C GLY A 1 -11.22 9.21 22.03
N ALA A 2 -11.97 9.44 20.93
CA ALA A 2 -12.44 8.40 20.02
C ALA A 2 -11.29 7.58 19.38
N GLY A 3 -10.19 8.23 18.98
CA GLY A 3 -9.01 7.57 18.43
C GLY A 3 -8.31 6.64 19.40
N ALA A 4 -8.24 6.98 20.70
CA ALA A 4 -7.70 6.08 21.71
C ALA A 4 -8.60 4.85 21.92
N ARG A 5 -9.92 5.03 21.88
CA ARG A 5 -10.89 3.93 21.92
C ARG A 5 -10.73 3.00 20.73
N TYR A 6 -10.53 3.57 19.53
CA TYR A 6 -10.26 2.78 18.34
C TYR A 6 -9.03 1.89 18.52
N ALA A 7 -7.87 2.48 18.82
CA ALA A 7 -6.61 1.76 18.93
C ALA A 7 -6.59 0.70 20.05
N GLN A 8 -7.22 0.99 21.18
CA GLN A 8 -7.18 0.11 22.37
C GLN A 8 -8.27 -0.96 22.42
N THR A 9 -9.41 -0.72 21.78
CA THR A 9 -10.58 -1.59 21.94
C THR A 9 -11.11 -2.10 20.59
N LEU A 10 -11.37 -1.20 19.64
CA LEU A 10 -12.08 -1.57 18.42
C LEU A 10 -11.16 -2.24 17.40
N LEU A 11 -9.96 -1.72 17.21
CA LEU A 11 -8.95 -2.32 16.36
C LEU A 11 -8.65 -3.77 16.78
N PRO A 12 -8.23 -4.08 18.03
CA PRO A 12 -7.88 -5.43 18.40
C PRO A 12 -9.07 -6.40 18.49
N THR A 13 -10.30 -5.92 18.62
CA THR A 13 -11.47 -6.79 18.78
C THR A 13 -12.32 -6.93 17.51
N ILE A 14 -12.15 -6.08 16.52
CA ILE A 14 -12.93 -6.10 15.28
C ILE A 14 -12.01 -6.26 14.05
N GLU A 15 -11.12 -5.31 13.79
CA GLU A 15 -10.35 -5.29 12.55
C GLU A 15 -9.22 -6.34 12.52
N LEU A 16 -8.41 -6.43 13.58
CA LEU A 16 -7.29 -7.38 13.59
C LEU A 16 -7.73 -8.86 13.53
N PRO A 17 -8.80 -9.31 14.19
CA PRO A 17 -9.32 -10.66 13.99
C PRO A 17 -9.79 -10.93 12.56
N LEU A 18 -10.43 -9.96 11.90
CA LEU A 18 -10.83 -10.05 10.50
C LEU A 18 -9.59 -10.14 9.59
N PHE A 19 -8.56 -9.36 9.88
CA PHE A 19 -7.31 -9.41 9.14
C PHE A 19 -6.60 -10.77 9.27
N LEU A 20 -6.53 -11.34 10.47
CA LEU A 20 -5.97 -12.68 10.67
C LEU A 20 -6.75 -13.75 9.90
N THR A 21 -8.08 -13.66 9.87
CA THR A 21 -8.93 -14.55 9.08
C THR A 21 -8.63 -14.40 7.59
N HIS A 22 -8.49 -13.18 7.11
CA HIS A 22 -8.13 -12.90 5.72
C HIS A 22 -6.78 -13.51 5.33
N LEU A 23 -5.74 -13.35 6.15
CA LEU A 23 -4.42 -13.96 5.92
C LEU A 23 -4.49 -15.49 5.89
N LYS A 24 -5.27 -16.11 6.79
CA LYS A 24 -5.47 -17.57 6.80
C LYS A 24 -6.16 -18.08 5.54
N GLN A 25 -7.15 -17.34 5.05
CA GLN A 25 -7.85 -17.68 3.81
C GLN A 25 -6.92 -17.57 2.59
N GLN A 26 -6.10 -16.52 2.52
CA GLN A 26 -5.08 -16.39 1.47
C GLN A 26 -4.07 -17.53 1.52
N ALA A 27 -3.55 -17.85 2.71
CA ALA A 27 -2.60 -18.96 2.88
C ALA A 27 -3.19 -20.33 2.53
N ALA A 28 -4.49 -20.54 2.74
CA ALA A 28 -5.19 -21.76 2.34
C ALA A 28 -5.35 -21.87 0.81
N GLN A 29 -5.50 -20.74 0.12
CA GLN A 29 -5.63 -20.71 -1.34
C GLN A 29 -4.27 -20.83 -2.05
N GLY A 30 -3.29 -20.03 -1.64
CA GLY A 30 -1.95 -19.99 -2.24
C GLY A 30 -1.05 -21.14 -1.80
N ASN A 31 -1.23 -21.63 -0.57
CA ASN A 31 -0.47 -22.74 0.06
C ASN A 31 1.06 -22.60 -0.02
N THR A 32 1.58 -21.38 -0.08
CA THR A 32 3.01 -21.11 -0.09
C THR A 32 3.61 -21.09 1.32
N ARG A 33 4.89 -21.43 1.43
CA ARG A 33 5.63 -21.32 2.71
C ARG A 33 5.66 -19.87 3.21
N TYR A 34 5.76 -18.92 2.29
CA TYR A 34 5.77 -17.49 2.59
C TYR A 34 4.47 -17.04 3.26
N GLU A 35 3.32 -17.39 2.69
CA GLU A 35 2.00 -17.06 3.25
C GLU A 35 1.78 -17.66 4.64
N ARG A 36 2.18 -18.93 4.83
CA ARG A 36 2.12 -19.58 6.15
C ARG A 36 2.99 -18.88 7.19
N ASN A 37 4.18 -18.41 6.81
CA ASN A 37 5.07 -17.69 7.71
C ASN A 37 4.47 -16.32 8.10
N ILE A 38 3.82 -15.63 7.17
CA ILE A 38 3.11 -14.36 7.46
C ILE A 38 1.98 -14.59 8.46
N VAL A 39 1.18 -15.64 8.28
CA VAL A 39 0.10 -15.99 9.22
C VAL A 39 0.66 -16.23 10.63
N GLN A 40 1.72 -17.04 10.76
CA GLN A 40 2.35 -17.32 12.05
C GLN A 40 2.92 -16.06 12.71
N ALA A 41 3.57 -15.20 11.93
CA ALA A 41 4.10 -13.93 12.43
C ALA A 41 2.96 -13.01 12.91
N ALA A 42 1.90 -12.87 12.14
CA ALA A 42 0.74 -12.05 12.48
C ALA A 42 0.02 -12.57 13.74
N GLU A 43 -0.19 -13.87 13.87
CA GLU A 43 -0.74 -14.49 15.08
C GLU A 43 0.15 -14.28 16.30
N GLY A 44 1.47 -14.37 16.12
CA GLY A 44 2.44 -14.08 17.18
C GLY A 44 2.36 -12.64 17.66
N LEU A 45 2.23 -11.68 16.74
CA LEU A 45 2.04 -10.26 17.07
C LEU A 45 0.73 -10.04 17.83
N TYR A 46 -0.36 -10.67 17.42
CA TYR A 46 -1.65 -10.57 18.10
C TYR A 46 -1.61 -11.13 19.53
N LYS A 47 -1.03 -12.32 19.71
CA LYS A 47 -0.87 -12.95 21.04
C LYS A 47 -0.05 -12.11 22.01
N ARG A 48 0.99 -11.44 21.52
CA ARG A 48 1.85 -10.54 22.31
C ARG A 48 1.27 -9.14 22.49
N LYS A 49 0.06 -8.88 21.97
CA LYS A 49 -0.61 -7.57 21.97
C LYS A 49 0.21 -6.46 21.28
N ALA A 50 1.06 -6.84 20.33
CA ALA A 50 1.83 -5.91 19.49
C ALA A 50 0.97 -5.31 18.39
N TYR A 51 -0.15 -4.69 18.77
CA TYR A 51 -1.21 -4.24 17.86
C TYR A 51 -0.75 -3.17 16.89
N ALA A 52 0.18 -2.29 17.27
CA ALA A 52 0.72 -1.28 16.37
C ALA A 52 1.49 -1.91 15.19
N GLN A 53 2.28 -2.95 15.44
CA GLN A 53 3.01 -3.67 14.40
C GLN A 53 2.06 -4.46 13.50
N LEU A 54 1.07 -5.10 14.09
CA LEU A 54 0.06 -5.85 13.34
C LEU A 54 -0.83 -4.91 12.50
N TYR A 55 -1.15 -3.71 13.02
CA TYR A 55 -1.85 -2.67 12.27
C TYR A 55 -1.03 -2.20 11.06
N ALA A 56 0.27 -1.98 11.23
CA ALA A 56 1.15 -1.61 10.12
C ALA A 56 1.18 -2.69 9.02
N LEU A 57 1.23 -3.97 9.42
CA LEU A 57 1.14 -5.09 8.48
C LEU A 57 -0.21 -5.14 7.77
N MET A 58 -1.32 -4.98 8.51
CA MET A 58 -2.67 -4.92 7.96
C MET A 58 -2.82 -3.78 6.93
N TRP A 59 -2.21 -2.64 7.23
CA TRP A 59 -2.31 -1.46 6.37
C TRP A 59 -1.50 -1.58 5.07
N GLN A 60 -0.46 -2.41 5.06
CA GLN A 60 0.30 -2.73 3.85
C GLN A 60 -0.44 -3.70 2.92
N GLU A 61 -1.35 -4.51 3.47
CA GLU A 61 -2.13 -5.46 2.68
C GLU A 61 -3.27 -4.73 1.93
N LYS A 62 -3.05 -4.44 0.65
CA LYS A 62 -3.91 -3.58 -0.17
C LYS A 62 -5.33 -4.10 -0.30
N LYS A 63 -5.50 -5.40 -0.55
CA LYS A 63 -6.81 -6.02 -0.79
C LYS A 63 -7.69 -5.93 0.45
N PHE A 64 -7.14 -6.27 1.62
CA PHE A 64 -7.86 -6.15 2.88
C PHE A 64 -8.21 -4.70 3.20
N ARG A 65 -7.25 -3.79 3.05
CA ARG A 65 -7.44 -2.37 3.28
C ARG A 65 -8.55 -1.80 2.38
N GLN A 66 -8.55 -2.13 1.09
CA GLN A 66 -9.57 -1.68 0.17
C GLN A 66 -10.95 -2.20 0.57
N GLN A 67 -11.08 -3.48 0.88
CA GLN A 67 -12.34 -4.07 1.34
C GLN A 67 -12.84 -3.44 2.64
N LEU A 68 -11.92 -3.09 3.55
CA LEU A 68 -12.26 -2.40 4.79
C LEU A 68 -12.77 -0.98 4.54
N LEU A 69 -12.09 -0.22 3.67
CA LEU A 69 -12.47 1.14 3.30
C LEU A 69 -13.78 1.19 2.52
N ASP A 70 -14.04 0.23 1.66
CA ASP A 70 -15.28 0.11 0.87
C ASP A 70 -16.47 -0.38 1.72
N GLY A 71 -16.25 -0.69 3.00
CA GLY A 71 -17.31 -1.15 3.92
C GLY A 71 -17.80 -2.57 3.64
N LEU A 72 -17.00 -3.38 2.94
CA LEU A 72 -17.36 -4.76 2.60
C LEU A 72 -17.12 -5.75 3.76
N LEU A 73 -16.19 -5.43 4.66
CA LEU A 73 -15.81 -6.29 5.80
C LEU A 73 -16.61 -5.99 7.06
N ILE A 74 -16.92 -4.73 7.32
CA ILE A 74 -17.69 -4.29 8.48
C ILE A 74 -18.86 -3.47 7.95
N THR A 75 -20.03 -4.09 7.95
CA THR A 75 -21.26 -3.53 7.38
C THR A 75 -22.16 -2.90 8.45
N PRO A 76 -23.14 -2.06 8.09
CA PRO A 76 -24.09 -1.48 9.03
C PRO A 76 -24.87 -2.49 9.89
N SER A 77 -24.93 -3.75 9.46
CA SER A 77 -25.53 -4.84 10.23
C SER A 77 -24.67 -5.33 11.42
N HIS A 78 -23.41 -4.93 11.49
CA HIS A 78 -22.54 -5.30 12.61
C HIS A 78 -22.97 -4.56 13.90
N PRO A 79 -23.14 -5.25 15.05
CA PRO A 79 -23.68 -4.64 16.29
C PRO A 79 -22.89 -3.42 16.80
N ARG A 80 -21.61 -3.34 16.47
CA ARG A 80 -20.71 -2.25 16.90
C ARG A 80 -20.34 -1.31 15.76
N TYR A 81 -21.06 -1.35 14.64
CA TYR A 81 -20.72 -0.56 13.45
C TYR A 81 -20.65 0.95 13.72
N ALA A 82 -21.66 1.51 14.39
CA ALA A 82 -21.70 2.94 14.66
C ALA A 82 -20.51 3.41 15.50
N GLN A 83 -20.19 2.67 16.56
CA GLN A 83 -19.04 2.97 17.43
C GLN A 83 -17.70 2.83 16.70
N TRP A 84 -17.59 1.78 15.89
CA TRP A 84 -16.40 1.53 15.09
C TRP A 84 -16.21 2.64 14.06
N LYS A 85 -17.26 3.00 13.31
CA LYS A 85 -17.19 4.02 12.27
C LYS A 85 -16.82 5.40 12.82
N GLU A 86 -17.48 5.83 13.90
CA GLU A 86 -17.15 7.09 14.58
C GLU A 86 -15.68 7.14 15.03
N ALA A 87 -15.22 6.09 15.71
CA ALA A 87 -13.88 6.03 16.24
C ALA A 87 -12.81 5.92 15.12
N ARG A 88 -13.11 5.18 14.06
CA ARG A 88 -12.25 5.07 12.91
C ARG A 88 -12.16 6.38 12.13
N ASP A 89 -13.27 7.04 11.86
CA ASP A 89 -13.28 8.33 11.17
C ASP A 89 -12.49 9.40 11.96
N ALA A 90 -12.53 9.34 13.29
CA ALA A 90 -11.70 10.19 14.15
C ALA A 90 -10.22 9.82 14.15
N PHE A 91 -9.87 8.58 13.84
CA PHE A 91 -8.49 8.08 13.75
C PHE A 91 -7.88 8.27 12.35
N ALA A 92 -8.68 8.17 11.31
CA ALA A 92 -8.26 8.24 9.90
C ALA A 92 -7.45 9.50 9.52
N PRO A 93 -7.69 10.70 10.12
CA PRO A 93 -6.85 11.86 9.86
C PRO A 93 -5.38 11.71 10.27
N GLN A 94 -5.05 10.72 11.08
CA GLN A 94 -3.68 10.42 11.53
C GLN A 94 -2.95 9.43 10.60
N GLU A 95 -3.64 8.91 9.59
CA GLU A 95 -3.05 7.98 8.62
C GLU A 95 -2.20 8.74 7.60
N PRO A 96 -0.89 8.41 7.45
CA PRO A 96 0.05 9.24 6.69
C PRO A 96 -0.03 9.09 5.17
N ARG A 97 -1.04 8.44 4.61
CA ARG A 97 -1.15 8.27 3.15
C ARG A 97 -2.16 9.22 2.53
N SER A 98 -1.65 10.12 1.69
CA SER A 98 -2.49 10.98 0.89
C SER A 98 -3.27 10.14 -0.14
N ARG A 99 -4.58 10.33 -0.19
CA ARG A 99 -5.44 9.83 -1.29
C ARG A 99 -4.88 10.16 -2.67
N PHE A 100 -4.00 11.16 -2.74
CA PHE A 100 -3.27 11.54 -3.92
C PHE A 100 -2.33 10.42 -4.39
N THR A 101 -1.47 9.90 -3.51
CA THR A 101 -0.53 8.82 -3.88
C THR A 101 -1.28 7.56 -4.31
N GLU A 102 -2.36 7.18 -3.62
CA GLU A 102 -3.17 6.01 -4.00
C GLU A 102 -3.86 6.16 -5.36
N ARG A 103 -4.36 7.36 -5.66
CA ARG A 103 -5.04 7.63 -6.93
C ARG A 103 -4.08 7.66 -8.13
N TRP A 104 -2.85 8.12 -7.93
CA TRP A 104 -1.88 8.37 -9.00
C TRP A 104 -0.76 7.34 -9.09
N SER A 105 -0.67 6.42 -8.10
CA SER A 105 0.22 5.27 -8.17
C SER A 105 -0.36 4.16 -9.05
N MET A 106 0.53 3.42 -9.71
CA MET A 106 0.16 2.27 -10.51
C MET A 106 -0.22 1.09 -9.61
N SER A 107 -1.33 0.40 -9.92
CA SER A 107 -1.72 -0.84 -9.24
C SER A 107 -1.14 -2.05 -9.97
N TYR A 108 -0.54 -2.97 -9.21
CA TYR A 108 0.00 -4.24 -9.71
C TYR A 108 -0.92 -5.42 -9.37
N GLU A 109 -2.18 -5.16 -9.04
CA GLU A 109 -3.12 -6.21 -8.69
C GLU A 109 -3.60 -6.96 -9.94
N PRO A 110 -3.78 -8.28 -9.86
CA PRO A 110 -4.36 -9.06 -10.95
C PRO A 110 -5.73 -8.49 -11.36
N GLY A 111 -5.90 -8.19 -12.64
CA GLY A 111 -7.14 -7.59 -13.16
C GLY A 111 -7.22 -6.06 -13.11
N ALA A 112 -6.19 -5.37 -12.63
CA ALA A 112 -6.17 -3.89 -12.60
C ALA A 112 -6.24 -3.24 -14.01
N GLY A 113 -5.94 -4.00 -15.07
CA GLY A 113 -5.99 -3.55 -16.44
C GLY A 113 -4.88 -2.55 -16.82
N TRP A 114 -4.97 -2.00 -18.02
CA TRP A 114 -4.03 -1.02 -18.54
C TRP A 114 -4.24 0.36 -17.89
N GLN A 115 -3.22 0.91 -17.26
CA GLN A 115 -3.25 2.17 -16.51
C GLN A 115 -2.19 3.16 -17.03
N PRO A 116 -2.34 3.72 -18.25
CA PRO A 116 -1.30 4.54 -18.89
C PRO A 116 -1.02 5.84 -18.13
N LEU A 117 -2.05 6.44 -17.54
CA LEU A 117 -1.89 7.67 -16.77
C LEU A 117 -1.15 7.41 -15.45
N GLN A 118 -1.49 6.33 -14.77
CA GLN A 118 -0.80 5.91 -13.54
C GLN A 118 0.63 5.45 -13.83
N ALA A 119 0.90 4.81 -14.96
CA ALA A 119 2.24 4.47 -15.40
C ALA A 119 3.11 5.72 -15.59
N PHE A 120 2.55 6.79 -16.16
CA PHE A 120 3.24 8.07 -16.31
C PHE A 120 3.42 8.78 -14.96
N THR A 121 2.36 8.89 -14.15
CA THR A 121 2.41 9.61 -12.87
C THR A 121 3.26 8.92 -11.82
N SER A 122 3.35 7.58 -11.86
CA SER A 122 4.19 6.80 -10.94
C SER A 122 5.68 7.10 -11.06
N ILE A 123 6.16 7.61 -12.21
CA ILE A 123 7.54 8.05 -12.41
C ILE A 123 7.93 9.15 -11.41
N PHE A 124 6.95 9.98 -11.03
CA PHE A 124 7.15 11.13 -10.14
C PHE A 124 6.74 10.86 -8.69
N LEU A 125 6.13 9.70 -8.42
CA LEU A 125 5.72 9.31 -7.08
C LEU A 125 6.83 8.52 -6.37
N HIS A 126 7.12 8.89 -5.13
CA HIS A 126 8.14 8.26 -4.31
C HIS A 126 7.51 7.68 -3.05
N ASP A 127 7.88 6.46 -2.72
CA ASP A 127 7.32 5.73 -1.59
C ASP A 127 7.80 6.29 -0.24
N ASN A 128 9.05 6.81 -0.22
CA ASN A 128 9.63 7.43 0.96
C ASN A 128 10.71 8.46 0.60
N THR A 129 11.10 9.27 1.60
CA THR A 129 12.10 10.33 1.45
C THR A 129 13.48 9.81 1.01
N GLY A 130 13.87 8.62 1.48
CA GLY A 130 15.15 7.99 1.09
C GLY A 130 15.18 7.64 -0.40
N HIS A 131 14.11 7.10 -0.94
CA HIS A 131 13.95 6.81 -2.36
C HIS A 131 13.96 8.10 -3.20
N LEU A 132 13.27 9.14 -2.75
CA LEU A 132 13.30 10.46 -3.40
C LEU A 132 14.74 11.03 -3.46
N LEU A 133 15.44 11.04 -2.32
CA LEU A 133 16.81 11.54 -2.26
C LEU A 133 17.77 10.72 -3.13
N GLY A 134 17.64 9.40 -3.15
CA GLY A 134 18.42 8.51 -4.02
C GLY A 134 18.20 8.82 -5.50
N ASN A 135 16.97 8.98 -5.92
CA ASN A 135 16.63 9.34 -7.31
C ASN A 135 17.15 10.75 -7.65
N MET A 136 17.02 11.72 -6.75
CA MET A 136 17.55 13.07 -6.95
C MET A 136 19.09 13.06 -7.09
N ALA A 137 19.80 12.31 -6.24
CA ALA A 137 21.25 12.15 -6.33
C ALA A 137 21.65 11.49 -7.65
N PHE A 138 20.95 10.44 -8.07
CA PHE A 138 21.21 9.77 -9.35
C PHE A 138 20.97 10.71 -10.55
N LEU A 139 19.85 11.45 -10.57
CA LEU A 139 19.57 12.43 -11.61
C LEU A 139 20.58 13.56 -11.63
N PHE A 140 21.08 14.00 -10.49
CA PHE A 140 22.13 15.03 -10.41
C PHE A 140 23.45 14.53 -10.97
N LEU A 141 23.90 13.33 -10.57
CA LEU A 141 25.20 12.78 -10.97
C LEU A 141 25.24 12.36 -12.44
N PHE A 142 24.20 11.68 -12.90
CA PHE A 142 24.17 11.11 -14.25
C PHE A 142 23.31 11.91 -15.23
N GLY A 143 22.21 12.50 -14.76
CA GLY A 143 21.28 13.25 -15.58
C GLY A 143 21.92 14.49 -16.20
N PHE A 144 22.70 15.23 -15.43
CA PHE A 144 23.43 16.41 -15.92
C PHE A 144 24.40 16.05 -17.06
N THR A 145 25.15 14.97 -16.91
CA THR A 145 26.08 14.49 -17.94
C THR A 145 25.36 14.02 -19.20
N LEU A 146 24.24 13.31 -19.04
CA LEU A 146 23.41 12.85 -20.14
C LEU A 146 22.71 14.00 -20.86
N GLU A 147 22.23 15.00 -20.13
CA GLU A 147 21.61 16.20 -20.70
C GLU A 147 22.60 16.99 -21.57
N LEU A 148 23.85 17.16 -21.11
CA LEU A 148 24.90 17.80 -21.88
C LEU A 148 25.26 17.04 -23.16
N ALA A 149 25.22 15.70 -23.12
CA ALA A 149 25.56 14.85 -24.26
C ALA A 149 24.43 14.75 -25.29
N LEU A 150 23.17 14.68 -24.84
CA LEU A 150 22.01 14.39 -25.69
C LEU A 150 21.13 15.61 -25.98
N GLY A 151 21.30 16.69 -25.21
CA GLY A 151 20.40 17.84 -25.18
C GLY A 151 19.13 17.59 -24.35
N ALA A 152 18.55 18.66 -23.81
CA ALA A 152 17.45 18.60 -22.83
C ALA A 152 16.21 17.84 -23.34
N PHE A 153 15.78 18.05 -24.58
CA PHE A 153 14.60 17.38 -25.13
C PHE A 153 14.81 15.88 -25.31
N THR A 154 15.97 15.46 -25.82
CA THR A 154 16.28 14.04 -26.00
C THR A 154 16.42 13.35 -24.65
N TYR A 155 17.08 13.98 -23.69
CA TYR A 155 17.20 13.48 -22.34
C TYR A 155 15.83 13.30 -21.67
N LEU A 156 14.94 14.30 -21.77
CA LEU A 156 13.57 14.22 -21.22
C LEU A 156 12.78 13.08 -21.87
N ALA A 157 12.87 12.93 -23.20
CA ALA A 157 12.22 11.82 -23.89
C ALA A 157 12.72 10.46 -23.40
N PHE A 158 14.02 10.27 -23.24
CA PHE A 158 14.61 9.05 -22.68
C PHE A 158 14.15 8.78 -21.24
N TYR A 159 14.08 9.81 -20.41
CA TYR A 159 13.62 9.69 -19.03
C TYR A 159 12.17 9.21 -18.94
N VAL A 160 11.28 9.82 -19.73
CA VAL A 160 9.85 9.44 -19.76
C VAL A 160 9.66 8.05 -20.34
N VAL A 161 10.28 7.73 -21.46
CA VAL A 161 10.18 6.40 -22.09
C VAL A 161 10.76 5.33 -21.19
N GLY A 162 11.90 5.58 -20.55
CA GLY A 162 12.51 4.66 -19.59
C GLY A 162 11.64 4.42 -18.36
N GLY A 163 11.03 5.47 -17.81
CA GLY A 163 10.11 5.36 -16.68
C GLY A 163 8.84 4.58 -17.02
N ILE A 164 8.23 4.82 -18.17
CA ILE A 164 7.08 4.04 -18.66
C ILE A 164 7.50 2.59 -18.90
N GLY A 165 8.65 2.36 -19.53
CA GLY A 165 9.19 1.03 -19.77
C GLY A 165 9.42 0.24 -18.46
N ALA A 166 9.98 0.87 -17.44
CA ALA A 166 10.16 0.28 -16.13
C ALA A 166 8.82 -0.08 -15.47
N SER A 167 7.81 0.79 -15.57
CA SER A 167 6.47 0.51 -15.06
C SER A 167 5.80 -0.67 -15.76
N LEU A 168 5.95 -0.75 -17.09
CA LEU A 168 5.43 -1.88 -17.88
C LEU A 168 6.16 -3.18 -17.56
N PHE A 169 7.48 -3.13 -17.42
CA PHE A 169 8.27 -4.28 -17.00
C PHE A 169 7.83 -4.80 -15.62
N ALA A 170 7.65 -3.90 -14.67
CA ALA A 170 7.13 -4.26 -13.35
C ALA A 170 5.75 -4.90 -13.43
N LEU A 171 4.83 -4.40 -14.26
CA LEU A 171 3.52 -5.04 -14.51
C LEU A 171 3.66 -6.48 -14.99
N MET A 172 4.55 -6.75 -15.94
CA MET A 172 4.74 -8.10 -16.49
C MET A 172 5.24 -9.10 -15.44
N PHE A 173 6.02 -8.65 -14.45
CA PHE A 173 6.65 -9.54 -13.46
C PHE A 173 5.92 -9.60 -12.11
N TYR A 174 5.12 -8.59 -11.74
CA TYR A 174 4.47 -8.51 -10.44
C TYR A 174 2.94 -8.63 -10.50
N ALA A 175 2.33 -8.48 -11.67
CA ALA A 175 0.86 -8.60 -11.86
C ALA A 175 0.43 -9.95 -12.48
N GLY A 176 1.39 -10.87 -12.72
CA GLY A 176 1.15 -12.20 -13.25
C GLY A 176 0.93 -13.27 -12.19
#